data_6838c54f0103711662d91b85331b08bd
#
_entry.id   6838c54f0103711662d91b85331b08bd
#
_cell.length_a   1.000
_cell.length_b   1.000
_cell.length_c   1.000
_cell.angle_alpha   90.00
_cell.angle_beta   90.00
_cell.angle_gamma   90.00
#
_symmetry.space_group_name_H-M   'P 1'
#
loop_
_entity.id
_entity.type
_entity.pdbx_description
1 polymer ?
#
loop_
_entity_poly.entity_id
_entity_poly.type
_entity_poly.pdbx_seq_one_letter_code
_entity_poly.pdbx_strand_id
1 'polypeptide(L)'
;MFEGLTNRFIPNTKESAKIYRTKIGVFQGWISVLVNSILFILKLLIGIMVGAVSVIADAVHTLSDVVSSIVVIWGFKQAEKPADVEHPYGHGRAEYIATLIIAILLCVAGIEFIKASIDRIQNPEQMVAEWWMILILMVTIILKEITARYAEFLSSKIASGVLHADAWHHRIDAISSIMVVAAMIAGKYGYPVVDGWAGLGVALFLIFTGFEIAKDAVDDLIGKPPASEEVEVIR
;
A
#
# COMPACT_ATOMS: atom_id res chain seq x y z
N MET A 1 13.77 -8.68 -14.66
CA MET A 1 14.33 -8.61 -13.29
C MET A 1 13.38 -9.25 -12.28
N PHE A 2 12.13 -8.82 -12.17
CA PHE A 2 11.14 -9.35 -11.20
C PHE A 2 10.82 -10.84 -11.39
N GLU A 3 10.70 -11.30 -12.61
CA GLU A 3 10.44 -12.72 -12.91
C GLU A 3 11.55 -13.65 -12.40
N GLY A 4 12.81 -13.25 -12.56
CA GLY A 4 13.95 -14.02 -12.05
C GLY A 4 13.95 -14.10 -10.53
N LEU A 5 13.57 -13.02 -9.84
CA LEU A 5 13.44 -13.00 -8.38
C LEU A 5 12.33 -13.96 -7.93
N THR A 6 11.14 -13.84 -8.51
CA THR A 6 9.98 -14.67 -8.16
C THR A 6 10.28 -16.16 -8.40
N ASN A 7 10.84 -16.52 -9.55
CA ASN A 7 11.12 -17.92 -9.90
C ASN A 7 12.25 -18.54 -9.06
N ARG A 8 13.14 -17.73 -8.49
CA ARG A 8 14.21 -18.20 -7.60
C ARG A 8 13.68 -18.62 -6.22
N PHE A 9 12.68 -17.89 -5.70
CA PHE A 9 12.10 -18.17 -4.37
C PHE A 9 10.83 -19.03 -4.44
N ILE A 10 10.06 -18.90 -5.52
CA ILE A 10 8.82 -19.66 -5.75
C ILE A 10 8.89 -20.23 -7.16
N PRO A 11 9.60 -21.34 -7.36
CA PRO A 11 9.62 -22.01 -8.65
C PRO A 11 8.21 -22.45 -9.03
N ASN A 12 7.86 -22.27 -10.29
CA ASN A 12 6.58 -22.73 -10.84
C ASN A 12 6.63 -24.26 -10.96
N THR A 13 6.37 -24.93 -9.83
CA THR A 13 6.29 -26.39 -9.74
C THR A 13 4.86 -26.83 -10.09
N LYS A 14 4.66 -28.14 -10.39
CA LYS A 14 3.35 -28.75 -10.71
C LYS A 14 2.33 -28.69 -9.55
N GLU A 15 2.38 -27.66 -8.72
CA GLU A 15 1.43 -27.41 -7.63
C GLU A 15 0.10 -26.89 -8.18
N SER A 16 -0.97 -27.06 -7.39
CA SER A 16 -2.26 -26.50 -7.78
C SER A 16 -2.16 -24.96 -7.90
N ALA A 17 -2.86 -24.39 -8.88
CA ALA A 17 -2.86 -22.93 -9.11
C ALA A 17 -3.19 -22.14 -7.82
N LYS A 18 -4.02 -22.69 -6.95
CA LYS A 18 -4.41 -22.08 -5.66
C LYS A 18 -3.22 -21.97 -4.71
N ILE A 19 -2.43 -23.04 -4.54
CA ILE A 19 -1.25 -23.07 -3.65
C ILE A 19 -0.18 -22.10 -4.17
N TYR A 20 0.06 -22.11 -5.49
CA TYR A 20 1.01 -21.19 -6.12
C TYR A 20 0.63 -19.72 -5.90
N ARG A 21 -0.67 -19.40 -6.03
CA ARG A 21 -1.23 -18.07 -5.79
C ARG A 21 -1.00 -17.61 -4.35
N THR A 22 -1.31 -18.46 -3.37
CA THR A 22 -1.07 -18.18 -1.95
C THR A 22 0.40 -17.95 -1.65
N LYS A 23 1.30 -18.79 -2.18
CA LYS A 23 2.75 -18.63 -1.97
C LYS A 23 3.24 -17.27 -2.48
N ILE A 24 2.79 -16.82 -3.66
CA ILE A 24 3.14 -15.51 -4.21
C ILE A 24 2.62 -14.39 -3.33
N GLY A 25 1.35 -14.43 -2.93
CA GLY A 25 0.74 -13.39 -2.10
C GLY A 25 1.40 -13.28 -0.72
N VAL A 26 1.63 -14.40 -0.06
CA VAL A 26 2.32 -14.43 1.25
C VAL A 26 3.76 -13.94 1.13
N PHE A 27 4.46 -14.32 0.05
CA PHE A 27 5.84 -13.88 -0.20
C PHE A 27 5.91 -12.36 -0.39
N GLN A 28 5.00 -11.78 -1.19
CA GLN A 28 4.90 -10.33 -1.33
C GLN A 28 4.59 -9.64 0.00
N GLY A 29 3.64 -10.15 0.76
CA GLY A 29 3.33 -9.61 2.08
C GLY A 29 4.54 -9.59 3.01
N TRP A 30 5.38 -10.64 3.02
CA TRP A 30 6.60 -10.65 3.82
C TRP A 30 7.67 -9.68 3.32
N ILE A 31 7.77 -9.47 1.99
CA ILE A 31 8.65 -8.42 1.43
C ILE A 31 8.19 -7.05 1.91
N SER A 32 6.89 -6.76 1.84
CA SER A 32 6.31 -5.50 2.31
C SER A 32 6.53 -5.30 3.81
N VAL A 33 6.31 -6.33 4.65
CA VAL A 33 6.61 -6.28 6.08
C VAL A 33 8.08 -5.95 6.33
N LEU A 34 9.00 -6.63 5.63
CA LEU A 34 10.45 -6.42 5.82
C LEU A 34 10.86 -5.01 5.41
N VAL A 35 10.43 -4.55 4.24
CA VAL A 35 10.76 -3.21 3.73
C VAL A 35 10.20 -2.14 4.67
N ASN A 36 8.93 -2.21 5.03
CA ASN A 36 8.29 -1.22 5.92
C ASN A 36 8.91 -1.24 7.32
N SER A 37 9.29 -2.40 7.85
CA SER A 37 9.99 -2.50 9.14
C SER A 37 11.37 -1.82 9.10
N ILE A 38 12.13 -2.02 8.03
CA ILE A 38 13.42 -1.35 7.84
C ILE A 38 13.22 0.17 7.73
N LEU A 39 12.26 0.61 6.94
CA LEU A 39 11.95 2.04 6.77
C LEU A 39 11.48 2.67 8.08
N PHE A 40 10.65 1.98 8.85
CA PHE A 40 10.22 2.41 10.19
C PHE A 40 11.41 2.65 11.11
N ILE A 41 12.31 1.65 11.22
CA ILE A 41 13.48 1.76 12.11
C ILE A 41 14.37 2.93 11.67
N LEU A 42 14.66 3.06 10.37
CA LEU A 42 15.47 4.16 9.84
C LEU A 42 14.85 5.53 10.14
N LYS A 43 13.58 5.71 9.85
CA LYS A 43 12.85 6.97 10.10
C LYS A 43 12.80 7.29 11.60
N LEU A 44 12.54 6.27 12.44
CA LEU A 44 12.47 6.45 13.90
C LEU A 44 13.82 6.88 14.46
N LEU A 45 14.92 6.22 14.07
CA LEU A 45 16.26 6.58 14.51
C LEU A 45 16.61 8.02 14.10
N ILE A 46 16.32 8.40 12.86
CA ILE A 46 16.55 9.76 12.38
C ILE A 46 15.70 10.77 13.15
N GLY A 47 14.40 10.48 13.34
CA GLY A 47 13.48 11.35 14.08
C GLY A 47 13.94 11.61 15.51
N ILE A 48 14.43 10.58 16.19
CA ILE A 48 15.00 10.69 17.55
C ILE A 48 16.30 11.50 17.53
N MET A 49 17.23 11.21 16.60
CA MET A 49 18.53 11.89 16.52
C MET A 49 18.38 13.39 16.23
N VAL A 50 17.37 13.77 15.44
CA VAL A 50 17.14 15.17 15.03
C VAL A 50 16.16 15.88 15.97
N GLY A 51 15.42 15.14 16.80
CA GLY A 51 14.35 15.68 17.63
C GLY A 51 13.13 16.13 16.80
N ALA A 52 12.97 15.60 15.58
CA ALA A 52 11.91 16.01 14.66
C ALA A 52 10.64 15.17 14.86
N VAL A 53 9.64 15.74 15.51
CA VAL A 53 8.35 15.08 15.78
C VAL A 53 7.64 14.65 14.49
N SER A 54 7.76 15.45 13.41
CA SER A 54 7.18 15.13 12.10
C SER A 54 7.77 13.85 11.50
N VAL A 55 9.08 13.62 11.64
CA VAL A 55 9.75 12.41 11.15
C VAL A 55 9.37 11.20 12.00
N ILE A 56 9.17 11.38 13.32
CA ILE A 56 8.68 10.32 14.22
C ILE A 56 7.23 9.96 13.84
N ALA A 57 6.38 10.94 13.54
CA ALA A 57 5.01 10.71 13.09
C ALA A 57 4.98 9.94 11.76
N ASP A 58 5.85 10.28 10.81
CA ASP A 58 6.01 9.55 9.54
C ASP A 58 6.55 8.12 9.76
N ALA A 59 7.43 7.91 10.75
CA ALA A 59 7.84 6.57 11.15
C ALA A 59 6.66 5.74 11.69
N VAL A 60 5.82 6.32 12.58
CA VAL A 60 4.63 5.64 13.11
C VAL A 60 3.64 5.30 11.99
N HIS A 61 3.47 6.19 11.00
CA HIS A 61 2.67 5.88 9.80
C HIS A 61 3.24 4.67 9.06
N THR A 62 4.55 4.62 8.83
CA THR A 62 5.23 3.45 8.19
C THR A 62 5.05 2.15 8.99
N LEU A 63 4.92 2.22 10.34
CA LEU A 63 4.56 1.05 11.15
C LEU A 63 3.13 0.57 10.84
N SER A 64 2.18 1.47 10.58
CA SER A 64 0.81 1.11 10.16
C SER A 64 0.80 0.36 8.82
N ASP A 65 1.76 0.64 7.93
CA ASP A 65 1.93 -0.09 6.66
C ASP A 65 2.31 -1.56 6.86
N VAL A 66 3.03 -1.85 7.96
CA VAL A 66 3.31 -3.25 8.37
C VAL A 66 2.00 -3.98 8.69
N VAL A 67 1.05 -3.30 9.34
CA VAL A 67 -0.27 -3.89 9.65
C VAL A 67 -1.03 -4.21 8.36
N SER A 68 -1.06 -3.29 7.37
CA SER A 68 -1.68 -3.53 6.06
C SER A 68 -1.06 -4.75 5.36
N SER A 69 0.28 -4.86 5.39
CA SER A 69 0.98 -6.02 4.81
C SER A 69 0.64 -7.34 5.50
N ILE A 70 0.39 -7.32 6.82
CA ILE A 70 -0.09 -8.50 7.58
C ILE A 70 -1.51 -8.89 7.12
N VAL A 71 -2.38 -7.91 6.82
CA VAL A 71 -3.73 -8.17 6.27
C VAL A 71 -3.64 -8.88 4.91
N VAL A 72 -2.69 -8.51 4.05
CA VAL A 72 -2.42 -9.21 2.78
C VAL A 72 -2.09 -10.69 3.05
N ILE A 73 -1.12 -10.95 3.95
CA ILE A 73 -0.71 -12.32 4.31
C ILE A 73 -1.88 -13.11 4.86
N TRP A 74 -2.69 -12.51 5.73
CA TRP A 74 -3.87 -13.13 6.32
C TRP A 74 -4.89 -13.49 5.24
N GLY A 75 -5.21 -12.57 4.33
CA GLY A 75 -6.16 -12.76 3.24
C GLY A 75 -5.81 -14.00 2.40
N PHE A 76 -4.56 -14.11 1.96
CA PHE A 76 -4.10 -15.25 1.16
C PHE A 76 -4.13 -16.57 1.93
N LYS A 77 -3.64 -16.57 3.18
CA LYS A 77 -3.66 -17.79 4.02
C LYS A 77 -5.07 -18.25 4.32
N GLN A 78 -5.99 -17.33 4.55
CA GLN A 78 -7.38 -17.67 4.81
C GLN A 78 -8.06 -18.21 3.54
N ALA A 79 -7.84 -17.57 2.39
CA ALA A 79 -8.42 -17.99 1.12
C ALA A 79 -7.97 -19.39 0.67
N GLU A 80 -6.78 -19.85 1.11
CA GLU A 80 -6.26 -21.19 0.80
C GLU A 80 -7.03 -22.29 1.51
N LYS A 81 -7.63 -22.04 2.68
CA LYS A 81 -8.34 -23.06 3.46
C LYS A 81 -9.42 -23.75 2.63
N PRO A 82 -9.54 -25.07 2.74
CA PRO A 82 -10.61 -25.82 2.09
C PRO A 82 -11.97 -25.50 2.69
N ALA A 83 -13.04 -25.96 2.04
CA ALA A 83 -14.38 -25.92 2.60
C ALA A 83 -14.44 -26.71 3.91
N ASP A 84 -15.18 -26.19 4.88
CA ASP A 84 -15.48 -26.82 6.17
C ASP A 84 -16.98 -26.74 6.48
N VAL A 85 -17.39 -27.17 7.68
CA VAL A 85 -18.80 -27.20 8.08
C VAL A 85 -19.41 -25.78 8.19
N GLU A 86 -18.60 -24.79 8.60
CA GLU A 86 -19.03 -23.42 8.75
C GLU A 86 -19.02 -22.67 7.40
N HIS A 87 -18.09 -23.03 6.51
CA HIS A 87 -17.93 -22.42 5.19
C HIS A 87 -17.96 -23.50 4.08
N PRO A 88 -19.15 -24.03 3.72
CA PRO A 88 -19.31 -25.11 2.75
C PRO A 88 -18.79 -24.80 1.34
N TYR A 89 -18.75 -23.51 0.97
CA TYR A 89 -18.21 -23.04 -0.32
C TYR A 89 -16.72 -22.70 -0.30
N GLY A 90 -16.04 -22.94 0.86
CA GLY A 90 -14.63 -22.62 1.08
C GLY A 90 -14.42 -21.15 1.46
N HIS A 91 -13.14 -20.81 1.69
CA HIS A 91 -12.72 -19.53 2.24
C HIS A 91 -12.19 -18.54 1.17
N GLY A 92 -12.37 -18.82 -0.12
CA GLY A 92 -11.81 -18.00 -1.21
C GLY A 92 -12.19 -16.52 -1.15
N ARG A 93 -13.37 -16.19 -0.62
CA ARG A 93 -13.83 -14.80 -0.45
C ARG A 93 -13.06 -14.00 0.58
N ALA A 94 -12.22 -14.63 1.42
CA ALA A 94 -11.36 -13.95 2.38
C ALA A 94 -10.37 -12.97 1.69
N GLU A 95 -10.00 -13.23 0.44
CA GLU A 95 -9.17 -12.32 -0.34
C GLU A 95 -9.88 -11.00 -0.63
N TYR A 96 -11.17 -11.03 -1.00
CA TYR A 96 -11.97 -9.82 -1.20
C TYR A 96 -12.20 -9.04 0.09
N ILE A 97 -12.36 -9.75 1.23
CA ILE A 97 -12.45 -9.12 2.55
C ILE A 97 -11.14 -8.41 2.89
N ALA A 98 -9.99 -9.03 2.62
CA ALA A 98 -8.70 -8.38 2.82
C ALA A 98 -8.53 -7.14 1.92
N THR A 99 -8.96 -7.21 0.65
CA THR A 99 -8.98 -6.06 -0.27
C THR A 99 -9.83 -4.92 0.30
N LEU A 100 -11.02 -5.22 0.81
CA LEU A 100 -11.92 -4.24 1.40
C LEU A 100 -11.31 -3.59 2.66
N ILE A 101 -10.65 -4.38 3.52
CA ILE A 101 -9.95 -3.85 4.71
C ILE A 101 -8.86 -2.85 4.28
N ILE A 102 -8.04 -3.18 3.28
CA ILE A 102 -6.99 -2.28 2.76
C ILE A 102 -7.62 -1.00 2.19
N ALA A 103 -8.69 -1.12 1.41
CA ALA A 103 -9.41 0.02 0.86
C ALA A 103 -9.96 0.96 1.96
N ILE A 104 -10.49 0.41 3.06
CA ILE A 104 -10.94 1.19 4.21
C ILE A 104 -9.74 1.89 4.88
N LEU A 105 -8.62 1.20 5.07
CA LEU A 105 -7.41 1.80 5.63
C LEU A 105 -6.89 2.96 4.77
N LEU A 106 -6.95 2.85 3.43
CA LEU A 106 -6.62 3.94 2.51
C LEU A 106 -7.55 5.15 2.70
N CYS A 107 -8.85 4.92 2.82
CA CYS A 107 -9.82 6.00 3.07
C CYS A 107 -9.57 6.68 4.43
N VAL A 108 -9.30 5.91 5.48
CA VAL A 108 -8.96 6.44 6.81
C VAL A 108 -7.70 7.29 6.75
N ALA A 109 -6.64 6.79 6.11
CA ALA A 109 -5.41 7.55 5.89
C ALA A 109 -5.69 8.86 5.12
N GLY A 110 -6.52 8.82 4.06
CA GLY A 110 -6.93 10.01 3.33
C GLY A 110 -7.62 11.06 4.21
N ILE A 111 -8.51 10.64 5.12
CA ILE A 111 -9.17 11.55 6.06
C ILE A 111 -8.15 12.17 7.04
N GLU A 112 -7.19 11.39 7.53
CA GLU A 112 -6.12 11.91 8.39
C GLU A 112 -5.22 12.91 7.65
N PHE A 113 -4.88 12.62 6.39
CA PHE A 113 -4.14 13.55 5.53
C PHE A 113 -4.92 14.85 5.25
N ILE A 114 -6.26 14.82 5.09
CA ILE A 114 -7.08 16.04 4.98
C ILE A 114 -6.91 16.91 6.24
N LYS A 115 -7.04 16.32 7.43
CA LYS A 115 -6.89 17.04 8.70
C LYS A 115 -5.51 17.68 8.82
N ALA A 116 -4.45 16.91 8.59
CA ALA A 116 -3.08 17.37 8.61
C ALA A 116 -2.82 18.49 7.59
N SER A 117 -3.39 18.38 6.38
CA SER A 117 -3.26 19.37 5.32
C SER A 117 -3.96 20.68 5.65
N ILE A 118 -5.17 20.62 6.23
CA ILE A 118 -5.90 21.81 6.67
C ILE A 118 -5.13 22.52 7.79
N ASP A 119 -4.60 21.77 8.76
CA ASP A 119 -3.79 22.36 9.83
C ASP A 119 -2.53 23.05 9.27
N ARG A 120 -1.85 22.44 8.31
CA ARG A 120 -0.69 23.03 7.60
C ARG A 120 -1.04 24.30 6.82
N ILE A 121 -2.24 24.39 6.24
CA ILE A 121 -2.70 25.60 5.53
C ILE A 121 -2.96 26.73 6.53
N GLN A 122 -3.56 26.41 7.68
CA GLN A 122 -3.91 27.37 8.71
C GLN A 122 -2.70 27.82 9.55
N ASN A 123 -1.78 26.90 9.82
CA ASN A 123 -0.59 27.09 10.64
C ASN A 123 0.67 26.69 9.84
N PRO A 124 1.10 27.50 8.87
CA PRO A 124 2.26 27.18 8.05
C PRO A 124 3.54 27.24 8.89
N GLU A 125 4.10 26.08 9.22
CA GLU A 125 5.39 25.97 9.90
C GLU A 125 6.53 25.96 8.89
N GLN A 126 7.59 26.72 9.18
CA GLN A 126 8.83 26.63 8.42
C GLN A 126 9.53 25.32 8.74
N MET A 127 9.58 24.42 7.79
CA MET A 127 10.37 23.21 7.89
C MET A 127 11.86 23.53 7.73
N VAL A 128 12.65 23.27 8.76
CA VAL A 128 14.11 23.34 8.67
C VAL A 128 14.59 22.01 8.06
N ALA A 129 14.55 21.95 6.72
CA ALA A 129 15.00 20.77 6.00
C ALA A 129 16.50 20.84 5.74
N GLU A 130 17.23 19.84 6.23
CA GLU A 130 18.63 19.64 5.87
C GLU A 130 18.74 18.70 4.65
N TRP A 131 19.78 18.86 3.82
CA TRP A 131 19.93 18.10 2.56
C TRP A 131 20.02 16.60 2.77
N TRP A 132 20.60 16.16 3.86
CA TRP A 132 20.68 14.73 4.16
C TRP A 132 19.31 14.09 4.49
N MET A 133 18.36 14.85 5.08
CA MET A 133 16.98 14.40 5.30
C MET A 133 16.29 14.17 3.96
N ILE A 134 16.44 15.10 3.03
CA ILE A 134 15.89 14.98 1.66
C ILE A 134 16.47 13.73 0.98
N LEU A 135 17.78 13.48 1.10
CA LEU A 135 18.41 12.30 0.51
C LEU A 135 17.83 11.00 1.05
N ILE A 136 17.63 10.91 2.36
CA ILE A 136 17.05 9.70 2.97
C ILE A 136 15.58 9.52 2.53
N LEU A 137 14.78 10.59 2.51
CA LEU A 137 13.42 10.53 2.00
C LEU A 137 13.37 10.09 0.52
N MET A 138 14.30 10.56 -0.31
CA MET A 138 14.41 10.08 -1.71
C MET A 138 14.69 8.58 -1.78
N VAL A 139 15.56 8.04 -0.92
CA VAL A 139 15.82 6.60 -0.85
C VAL A 139 14.55 5.84 -0.41
N THR A 140 13.80 6.35 0.57
CA THR A 140 12.53 5.70 1.00
C THR A 140 11.48 5.71 -0.12
N ILE A 141 11.37 6.79 -0.88
CA ILE A 141 10.48 6.91 -2.05
C ILE A 141 10.84 5.84 -3.09
N ILE A 142 12.12 5.72 -3.44
CA ILE A 142 12.58 4.73 -4.42
C ILE A 142 12.25 3.30 -3.94
N LEU A 143 12.49 2.99 -2.68
CA LEU A 143 12.17 1.67 -2.12
C LEU A 143 10.67 1.39 -2.13
N LYS A 144 9.82 2.37 -1.76
CA LYS A 144 8.35 2.25 -1.83
C LYS A 144 7.87 2.03 -3.26
N GLU A 145 8.38 2.79 -4.23
CA GLU A 145 8.01 2.62 -5.65
C GLU A 145 8.46 1.27 -6.22
N ILE A 146 9.65 0.78 -5.86
CA ILE A 146 10.10 -0.57 -6.25
C ILE A 146 9.17 -1.63 -5.68
N THR A 147 8.77 -1.50 -4.40
CA THR A 147 7.85 -2.43 -3.74
C THR A 147 6.47 -2.38 -4.42
N ALA A 148 5.96 -1.19 -4.72
CA ALA A 148 4.69 -1.00 -5.43
C ALA A 148 4.71 -1.68 -6.82
N ARG A 149 5.75 -1.46 -7.61
CA ARG A 149 5.90 -2.10 -8.94
C ARG A 149 6.01 -3.60 -8.86
N TYR A 150 6.68 -4.11 -7.83
CA TYR A 150 6.78 -5.54 -7.63
C TYR A 150 5.44 -6.16 -7.22
N ALA A 151 4.70 -5.53 -6.32
CA ALA A 151 3.35 -5.94 -5.94
C ALA A 151 2.38 -5.90 -7.14
N GLU A 152 2.42 -4.86 -7.97
CA GLU A 152 1.62 -4.73 -9.18
C GLU A 152 1.95 -5.83 -10.21
N PHE A 153 3.25 -6.11 -10.43
CA PHE A 153 3.68 -7.22 -11.28
C PHE A 153 3.13 -8.56 -10.78
N LEU A 154 3.18 -8.82 -9.48
CA LEU A 154 2.65 -10.05 -8.90
C LEU A 154 1.12 -10.09 -8.93
N SER A 155 0.46 -8.96 -8.71
CA SER A 155 -1.00 -8.80 -8.83
C SER A 155 -1.47 -9.22 -10.20
N SER A 156 -0.87 -8.69 -11.27
CA SER A 156 -1.22 -9.04 -12.65
C SER A 156 -0.92 -10.50 -12.97
N LYS A 157 0.15 -11.09 -12.40
CA LYS A 157 0.52 -12.49 -12.62
C LYS A 157 -0.47 -13.50 -12.04
N ILE A 158 -1.10 -13.18 -10.91
CA ILE A 158 -2.03 -14.08 -10.21
C ILE A 158 -3.46 -13.56 -10.17
N ALA A 159 -3.77 -12.47 -10.87
CA ALA A 159 -5.08 -11.80 -10.88
C ALA A 159 -5.62 -11.56 -9.46
N SER A 160 -4.84 -10.85 -8.61
CA SER A 160 -5.17 -10.63 -7.20
C SER A 160 -5.51 -9.18 -6.90
N GLY A 161 -6.76 -8.93 -6.50
CA GLY A 161 -7.21 -7.61 -6.04
C GLY A 161 -6.48 -7.14 -4.77
N VAL A 162 -6.14 -8.06 -3.86
CA VAL A 162 -5.38 -7.74 -2.63
C VAL A 162 -4.01 -7.18 -2.96
N LEU A 163 -3.25 -7.82 -3.88
CA LEU A 163 -1.94 -7.33 -4.29
C LEU A 163 -2.03 -6.03 -5.09
N HIS A 164 -3.12 -5.84 -5.84
CA HIS A 164 -3.37 -4.57 -6.52
C HIS A 164 -3.59 -3.43 -5.51
N ALA A 165 -4.42 -3.66 -4.49
CA ALA A 165 -4.65 -2.71 -3.41
C ALA A 165 -3.36 -2.40 -2.62
N ASP A 166 -2.55 -3.42 -2.31
CA ASP A 166 -1.24 -3.27 -1.64
C ASP A 166 -0.26 -2.45 -2.51
N ALA A 167 -0.22 -2.70 -3.82
CA ALA A 167 0.60 -1.93 -4.75
C ALA A 167 0.20 -0.45 -4.79
N TRP A 168 -1.10 -0.15 -4.82
CA TRP A 168 -1.60 1.22 -4.75
C TRP A 168 -1.29 1.88 -3.42
N HIS A 169 -1.43 1.17 -2.31
CA HIS A 169 -1.04 1.67 -0.99
C HIS A 169 0.43 2.13 -0.98
N HIS A 170 1.37 1.28 -1.40
CA HIS A 170 2.78 1.65 -1.48
C HIS A 170 3.06 2.80 -2.45
N ARG A 171 2.35 2.87 -3.59
CA ARG A 171 2.51 3.95 -4.56
C ARG A 171 2.04 5.30 -4.02
N ILE A 172 0.94 5.31 -3.29
CA ILE A 172 0.42 6.52 -2.65
C ILE A 172 1.38 7.01 -1.58
N ASP A 173 1.96 6.13 -0.79
CA ASP A 173 2.99 6.49 0.18
C ASP A 173 4.23 7.12 -0.50
N ALA A 174 4.63 6.58 -1.66
CA ALA A 174 5.71 7.17 -2.44
C ALA A 174 5.33 8.57 -2.95
N ILE A 175 4.11 8.76 -3.46
CA ILE A 175 3.61 10.05 -3.95
C ILE A 175 3.50 11.05 -2.79
N SER A 176 2.96 10.66 -1.63
CA SER A 176 2.88 11.52 -0.45
C SER A 176 4.27 11.96 0.02
N SER A 177 5.24 11.04 0.01
CA SER A 177 6.63 11.36 0.35
C SER A 177 7.28 12.32 -0.67
N ILE A 178 6.97 12.22 -1.97
CA ILE A 178 7.41 13.19 -2.99
C ILE A 178 6.82 14.57 -2.68
N MET A 179 5.55 14.64 -2.31
CA MET A 179 4.91 15.90 -1.96
C MET A 179 5.54 16.52 -0.71
N VAL A 180 5.89 15.71 0.30
CA VAL A 180 6.62 16.18 1.50
C VAL A 180 7.98 16.73 1.10
N VAL A 181 8.74 16.06 0.24
CA VAL A 181 10.04 16.57 -0.25
C VAL A 181 9.87 17.89 -1.00
N ALA A 182 8.89 17.98 -1.90
CA ALA A 182 8.60 19.21 -2.65
C ALA A 182 8.21 20.35 -1.71
N ALA A 183 7.40 20.07 -0.70
CA ALA A 183 6.99 21.04 0.31
C ALA A 183 8.17 21.49 1.19
N MET A 184 9.05 20.58 1.59
CA MET A 184 10.29 20.91 2.32
C MET A 184 11.17 21.87 1.50
N ILE A 185 11.30 21.61 0.19
CA ILE A 185 12.05 22.49 -0.73
C ILE A 185 11.34 23.84 -0.85
N ALA A 186 10.03 23.86 -1.09
CA ALA A 186 9.24 25.10 -1.19
C ALA A 186 9.29 25.92 0.10
N GLY A 187 9.19 25.27 1.27
CA GLY A 187 9.33 25.90 2.58
C GLY A 187 10.67 26.58 2.78
N LYS A 188 11.76 25.97 2.28
CA LYS A 188 13.11 26.55 2.30
C LYS A 188 13.22 27.83 1.44
N TYR A 189 12.39 27.96 0.40
CA TYR A 189 12.28 29.16 -0.43
C TYR A 189 11.22 30.15 0.06
N GLY A 190 10.59 29.94 1.22
CA GLY A 190 9.64 30.86 1.84
C GLY A 190 8.17 30.62 1.47
N TYR A 191 7.83 29.45 0.93
CA TYR A 191 6.45 29.08 0.55
C TYR A 191 5.90 27.88 1.36
N PRO A 192 5.78 27.98 2.70
CA PRO A 192 5.38 26.82 3.53
C PRO A 192 3.93 26.35 3.29
N VAL A 193 3.05 27.20 2.75
CA VAL A 193 1.63 26.89 2.48
C VAL A 193 1.46 25.85 1.37
N VAL A 194 2.46 25.69 0.48
CA VAL A 194 2.43 24.71 -0.63
C VAL A 194 2.27 23.29 -0.12
N ASP A 195 2.85 22.96 1.03
CA ASP A 195 2.73 21.64 1.67
C ASP A 195 1.27 21.26 1.95
N GLY A 196 0.51 22.18 2.57
CA GLY A 196 -0.89 21.93 2.89
C GLY A 196 -1.77 21.70 1.66
N TRP A 197 -1.61 22.49 0.59
CA TRP A 197 -2.38 22.32 -0.64
C TRP A 197 -2.03 21.05 -1.38
N ALA A 198 -0.75 20.73 -1.44
CA ALA A 198 -0.28 19.50 -2.05
C ALA A 198 -0.77 18.26 -1.27
N GLY A 199 -0.68 18.29 0.06
CA GLY A 199 -1.22 17.25 0.93
C GLY A 199 -2.72 17.04 0.76
N LEU A 200 -3.50 18.13 0.60
CA LEU A 200 -4.93 18.03 0.34
C LEU A 200 -5.23 17.34 -0.99
N GLY A 201 -4.47 17.62 -2.05
CA GLY A 201 -4.59 16.93 -3.34
C GLY A 201 -4.32 15.43 -3.23
N VAL A 202 -3.26 15.04 -2.52
CA VAL A 202 -2.94 13.63 -2.26
C VAL A 202 -4.04 12.96 -1.44
N ALA A 203 -4.55 13.62 -0.40
CA ALA A 203 -5.61 13.09 0.46
C ALA A 203 -6.91 12.80 -0.31
N LEU A 204 -7.32 13.69 -1.21
CA LEU A 204 -8.49 13.48 -2.07
C LEU A 204 -8.27 12.32 -3.04
N PHE A 205 -7.07 12.20 -3.61
CA PHE A 205 -6.72 11.08 -4.49
C PHE A 205 -6.74 9.75 -3.74
N LEU A 206 -6.24 9.70 -2.49
CA LEU A 206 -6.30 8.55 -1.58
C LEU A 206 -7.72 8.06 -1.37
N ILE A 207 -8.63 8.97 -1.01
CA ILE A 207 -10.04 8.63 -0.76
C ILE A 207 -10.70 8.13 -2.04
N PHE A 208 -10.44 8.77 -3.18
CA PHE A 208 -10.99 8.34 -4.47
C PHE A 208 -10.53 6.92 -4.83
N THR A 209 -9.24 6.65 -4.76
CA THR A 209 -8.67 5.32 -5.05
C THR A 209 -9.16 4.27 -4.06
N GLY A 210 -9.18 4.59 -2.76
CA GLY A 210 -9.72 3.68 -1.74
C GLY A 210 -11.19 3.33 -1.98
N PHE A 211 -12.00 4.30 -2.36
CA PHE A 211 -13.41 4.07 -2.69
C PHE A 211 -13.59 3.19 -3.93
N GLU A 212 -12.79 3.39 -4.98
CA GLU A 212 -12.82 2.58 -6.19
C GLU A 212 -12.45 1.12 -5.89
N ILE A 213 -11.35 0.90 -5.15
CA ILE A 213 -10.94 -0.45 -4.71
C ILE A 213 -12.00 -1.10 -3.81
N ALA A 214 -12.61 -0.33 -2.88
CA ALA A 214 -13.68 -0.84 -2.01
C ALA A 214 -14.89 -1.28 -2.81
N LYS A 215 -15.31 -0.48 -3.81
CA LYS A 215 -16.42 -0.81 -4.69
C LYS A 215 -16.16 -2.11 -5.45
N ASP A 216 -14.98 -2.26 -6.05
CA ASP A 216 -14.59 -3.48 -6.76
C ASP A 216 -14.60 -4.71 -5.86
N ALA A 217 -14.06 -4.59 -4.63
CA ALA A 217 -14.07 -5.67 -3.66
C ALA A 217 -15.50 -6.08 -3.23
N VAL A 218 -16.39 -5.11 -3.05
CA VAL A 218 -17.82 -5.35 -2.73
C VAL A 218 -18.53 -6.02 -3.90
N ASP A 219 -18.32 -5.55 -5.12
CA ASP A 219 -18.91 -6.16 -6.33
C ASP A 219 -18.46 -7.61 -6.48
N ASP A 220 -17.19 -7.92 -6.21
CA ASP A 220 -16.65 -9.29 -6.22
C ASP A 220 -17.25 -10.17 -5.09
N LEU A 221 -17.49 -9.59 -3.90
CA LEU A 221 -18.14 -10.28 -2.78
C LEU A 221 -19.60 -10.64 -3.08
N ILE A 222 -20.33 -9.73 -3.72
CA ILE A 222 -21.74 -9.94 -4.12
C ILE A 222 -21.81 -10.92 -5.31
N GLY A 223 -20.80 -10.94 -6.17
CA GLY A 223 -20.71 -11.77 -7.37
C GLY A 223 -20.88 -10.96 -8.64
N LYS A 224 -19.78 -10.57 -9.27
CA LYS A 224 -19.80 -9.96 -10.61
C LYS A 224 -20.30 -10.98 -11.63
N PRO A 225 -21.06 -10.55 -12.65
CA PRO A 225 -21.37 -11.41 -13.78
C PRO A 225 -20.05 -11.80 -14.49
N PRO A 226 -19.96 -13.02 -15.05
CA PRO A 226 -18.79 -13.44 -15.80
C PRO A 226 -18.56 -12.49 -17.00
N ALA A 227 -17.30 -12.31 -17.38
CA ALA A 227 -16.95 -11.47 -18.53
C ALA A 227 -17.69 -11.96 -19.80
N SER A 228 -18.11 -11.03 -20.64
CA SER A 228 -18.86 -11.35 -21.88
C SER A 228 -18.15 -12.36 -22.78
N GLU A 229 -16.80 -12.37 -22.78
CA GLU A 229 -15.97 -13.35 -23.49
C GLU A 229 -16.11 -14.77 -22.91
N GLU A 230 -16.25 -14.92 -21.58
CA GLU A 230 -16.46 -16.23 -20.94
C GLU A 230 -17.87 -16.79 -21.20
N VAL A 231 -18.84 -15.90 -21.32
CA VAL A 231 -20.24 -16.28 -21.66
C VAL A 231 -20.35 -16.75 -23.12
N GLU A 232 -19.57 -16.16 -24.04
CA GLU A 232 -19.54 -16.61 -25.44
C GLU A 232 -18.91 -18.00 -25.64
N VAL A 233 -17.97 -18.40 -24.80
CA VAL A 233 -17.33 -19.75 -24.84
C VAL A 233 -18.28 -20.84 -24.34
N ILE A 234 -19.32 -20.50 -23.57
CA ILE A 234 -20.31 -21.44 -23.02
C ILE A 234 -21.55 -21.57 -23.92
N ARG A 235 -21.72 -20.67 -24.89
CA ARG A 235 -22.79 -20.72 -25.92
C ARG A 235 -22.34 -21.50 -27.14
#